data_0909cf8634357fa67e4ddb7ef5ec6bdc
#
_entry.id   0909cf8634357fa67e4ddb7ef5ec6bdc
#
_cell.length_a   1.000
_cell.length_b   1.000
_cell.length_c   1.000
_cell.angle_alpha   90.00
_cell.angle_beta   90.00
_cell.angle_gamma   90.00
#
_symmetry.space_group_name_H-M   'P 1'
#
loop_
_entity.id
_entity.type
_entity.pdbx_description
1 polymer ?
#
loop_
_entity_poly.entity_id
_entity_poly.type
_entity_poly.pdbx_seq_one_letter_code
_entity_poly.pdbx_strand_id
1 'polypeptide(L)'
;MSRPAAPDDVDTICAALPETWFGTSWGDVPTWLVPHRVRDGEKKGRGFVLYRRPHKTAVDPATGEMYDDLLVIRTANDDDKRALVEADGPFFTIPHFNGYNAVLVQLSRLGEISRDELAEVITDAWCACAPKSLVKTYLSDRG
;
A
#
# COMPACT_ATOMS: atom_id res chain seq x y z
N MET A 1 -0.82 -2.01 24.09
CA MET A 1 -0.04 -1.08 23.27
C MET A 1 0.52 -1.79 22.07
N SER A 2 0.42 -1.16 20.91
CA SER A 2 0.97 -1.72 19.69
C SER A 2 2.49 -1.44 19.62
N ARG A 3 3.25 -2.45 19.22
CA ARG A 3 4.69 -2.27 19.01
C ARG A 3 4.95 -1.47 17.71
N PRO A 4 6.17 -0.94 17.52
CA PRO A 4 6.54 -0.33 16.24
C PRO A 4 6.39 -1.33 15.09
N ALA A 5 5.96 -0.83 13.94
CA ALA A 5 5.85 -1.67 12.75
C ALA A 5 7.23 -2.09 12.23
N ALA A 6 7.29 -3.24 11.58
CA ALA A 6 8.49 -3.77 10.96
C ALA A 6 8.19 -4.21 9.52
N PRO A 7 9.21 -4.32 8.64
CA PRO A 7 8.97 -4.73 7.25
C PRO A 7 8.19 -6.03 7.11
N ASP A 8 8.43 -7.02 7.95
CA ASP A 8 7.72 -8.31 7.90
C ASP A 8 6.23 -8.17 8.16
N ASP A 9 5.80 -7.11 8.85
CA ASP A 9 4.38 -6.88 9.13
C ASP A 9 3.58 -6.61 7.87
N VAL A 10 4.20 -6.05 6.84
CA VAL A 10 3.52 -5.74 5.57
C VAL A 10 2.89 -7.01 4.99
N ASP A 11 3.70 -8.05 4.81
CA ASP A 11 3.21 -9.32 4.24
C ASP A 11 2.20 -10.01 5.15
N THR A 12 2.43 -9.99 6.46
CA THR A 12 1.52 -10.60 7.43
C THR A 12 0.15 -9.92 7.38
N ILE A 13 0.12 -8.60 7.35
CA ILE A 13 -1.14 -7.84 7.30
C ILE A 13 -1.85 -8.08 5.97
N CYS A 14 -1.14 -7.97 4.85
CA CYS A 14 -1.73 -8.18 3.53
C CYS A 14 -2.29 -9.60 3.37
N ALA A 15 -1.56 -10.61 3.80
CA ALA A 15 -1.97 -12.00 3.69
C ALA A 15 -3.22 -12.32 4.53
N ALA A 16 -3.43 -11.58 5.61
CA ALA A 16 -4.59 -11.77 6.48
C ALA A 16 -5.88 -11.16 5.93
N LEU A 17 -5.78 -10.28 4.94
CA LEU A 17 -6.96 -9.66 4.32
C LEU A 17 -7.63 -10.62 3.33
N PRO A 18 -8.98 -10.58 3.21
CA PRO A 18 -9.70 -11.55 2.37
C PRO A 18 -9.30 -11.53 0.91
N GLU A 19 -9.16 -12.70 0.32
CA GLU A 19 -8.95 -12.97 -1.10
C GLU A 19 -7.72 -12.28 -1.71
N THR A 20 -6.70 -11.98 -0.90
CA THR A 20 -5.45 -11.42 -1.39
C THR A 20 -4.49 -12.51 -1.86
N TRP A 21 -3.63 -12.16 -2.79
CA TRP A 21 -2.51 -13.00 -3.19
C TRP A 21 -1.31 -12.16 -3.56
N PHE A 22 -0.12 -12.77 -3.45
CA PHE A 22 1.12 -12.11 -3.82
C PHE A 22 1.48 -12.45 -5.26
N GLY A 23 1.70 -11.44 -6.07
CA GLY A 23 2.05 -11.59 -7.47
C GLY A 23 2.86 -10.42 -7.97
N THR A 24 2.58 -9.97 -9.19
CA THR A 24 3.29 -8.86 -9.79
C THR A 24 2.33 -7.88 -10.45
N SER A 25 2.76 -6.62 -10.55
CA SER A 25 2.12 -5.60 -11.39
C SER A 25 3.18 -4.65 -11.90
N TRP A 26 2.80 -3.71 -12.76
CA TRP A 26 3.76 -2.80 -13.42
C TRP A 26 4.92 -3.56 -14.07
N GLY A 27 4.59 -4.65 -14.78
CA GLY A 27 5.57 -5.57 -15.33
C GLY A 27 5.95 -6.66 -14.35
N ASP A 28 7.04 -6.50 -13.60
CA ASP A 28 7.55 -7.51 -12.68
C ASP A 28 7.67 -7.03 -11.22
N VAL A 29 6.97 -5.96 -10.86
CA VAL A 29 7.04 -5.40 -9.50
C VAL A 29 6.27 -6.29 -8.52
N PRO A 30 6.92 -6.79 -7.44
CA PRO A 30 6.22 -7.59 -6.42
C PRO A 30 5.05 -6.82 -5.82
N THR A 31 3.88 -7.43 -5.80
CA THR A 31 2.64 -6.73 -5.47
C THR A 31 1.68 -7.63 -4.72
N TRP A 32 1.02 -7.08 -3.70
CA TRP A 32 -0.16 -7.69 -3.09
C TRP A 32 -1.40 -7.27 -3.87
N LEU A 33 -2.16 -8.26 -4.33
CA LEU A 33 -3.30 -8.09 -5.23
C LEU A 33 -4.59 -8.54 -4.57
N VAL A 34 -5.68 -7.92 -5.01
CA VAL A 34 -7.05 -8.30 -4.63
C VAL A 34 -7.88 -8.42 -5.92
N PRO A 35 -8.92 -9.27 -5.97
CA PRO A 35 -9.74 -9.38 -7.17
C PRO A 35 -10.32 -8.03 -7.57
N HIS A 36 -10.30 -7.72 -8.87
CA HIS A 36 -10.88 -6.48 -9.37
C HIS A 36 -12.11 -6.81 -10.23
N ARG A 37 -11.92 -7.22 -11.46
CA ARG A 37 -13.01 -7.61 -12.35
C ARG A 37 -12.68 -8.91 -13.03
N VAL A 38 -13.72 -9.74 -13.24
CA VAL A 38 -13.60 -10.89 -14.12
C VAL A 38 -14.08 -10.44 -15.51
N ARG A 39 -13.17 -10.43 -16.48
CA ARG A 39 -13.47 -10.16 -17.87
C ARG A 39 -13.06 -11.38 -18.68
N ASP A 40 -13.98 -11.89 -19.50
CA ASP A 40 -13.72 -13.02 -20.39
C ASP A 40 -13.19 -14.26 -19.66
N GLY A 41 -13.66 -14.47 -18.43
CA GLY A 41 -13.25 -15.61 -17.62
C GLY A 41 -11.90 -15.47 -16.93
N GLU A 42 -11.18 -14.37 -17.15
CA GLU A 42 -9.91 -14.11 -16.48
C GLU A 42 -10.10 -13.27 -15.23
N LYS A 43 -9.61 -13.79 -14.11
CA LYS A 43 -9.60 -13.09 -12.85
C LYS A 43 -8.42 -12.11 -12.85
N LYS A 44 -8.72 -10.82 -12.93
CA LYS A 44 -7.70 -9.77 -12.85
C LYS A 44 -7.59 -9.23 -11.44
N GLY A 45 -6.35 -9.01 -11.01
CA GLY A 45 -6.07 -8.42 -9.72
C GLY A 45 -5.81 -6.93 -9.82
N ARG A 46 -6.07 -6.23 -8.72
CA ARG A 46 -5.69 -4.83 -8.55
C ARG A 46 -4.70 -4.75 -7.40
N GLY A 47 -3.54 -4.11 -7.65
CA GLY A 47 -2.51 -3.97 -6.63
C GLY A 47 -2.88 -2.90 -5.60
N PHE A 48 -2.77 -3.23 -4.32
CA PHE A 48 -3.02 -2.26 -3.25
C PHE A 48 -1.77 -1.97 -2.42
N VAL A 49 -0.76 -2.86 -2.44
CA VAL A 49 0.56 -2.66 -1.82
C VAL A 49 1.61 -3.20 -2.78
N LEU A 50 2.60 -2.36 -3.13
CA LEU A 50 3.64 -2.72 -4.09
C LEU A 50 5.02 -2.46 -3.48
N TYR A 51 5.94 -3.38 -3.72
CA TYR A 51 7.35 -3.21 -3.37
C TYR A 51 8.07 -2.58 -4.57
N ARG A 52 8.24 -1.27 -4.54
CA ARG A 52 8.76 -0.51 -5.68
C ARG A 52 10.26 -0.72 -5.86
N ARG A 53 10.66 -1.03 -7.08
CA ARG A 53 12.07 -1.15 -7.42
C ARG A 53 12.73 0.24 -7.51
N PRO A 54 14.05 0.35 -7.31
CA PRO A 54 14.74 1.63 -7.50
C PRO A 54 14.44 2.23 -8.87
N HIS A 55 14.18 3.55 -8.89
CA HIS A 55 13.86 4.26 -10.13
C HIS A 55 14.31 5.71 -10.01
N LYS A 56 14.73 6.30 -11.13
CA LYS A 56 15.21 7.68 -11.21
C LYS A 56 14.18 8.73 -10.79
N THR A 57 12.89 8.38 -10.78
CA THR A 57 11.82 9.29 -10.33
C THR A 57 11.71 9.38 -8.81
N ALA A 58 12.43 8.55 -8.07
CA ALA A 58 12.38 8.52 -6.60
C ALA A 58 13.81 8.53 -6.04
N VAL A 59 14.32 9.74 -5.84
CA VAL A 59 15.69 10.00 -5.36
C VAL A 59 15.61 10.66 -4.00
N ASP A 60 16.43 10.18 -3.05
CA ASP A 60 16.55 10.78 -1.75
C ASP A 60 17.28 12.14 -1.89
N PRO A 61 16.63 13.26 -1.55
CA PRO A 61 17.27 14.58 -1.70
C PRO A 61 18.49 14.79 -0.80
N ALA A 62 18.62 14.01 0.28
CA ALA A 62 19.74 14.12 1.19
C ALA A 62 21.00 13.45 0.65
N THR A 63 20.86 12.35 -0.11
CA THR A 63 22.00 11.55 -0.60
C THR A 63 22.18 11.60 -2.10
N GLY A 64 21.15 11.98 -2.86
CA GLY A 64 21.16 11.94 -4.33
C GLY A 64 21.02 10.53 -4.91
N GLU A 65 20.84 9.53 -4.07
CA GLU A 65 20.69 8.14 -4.50
C GLU A 65 19.22 7.73 -4.64
N MET A 66 18.94 6.81 -5.56
CA MET A 66 17.59 6.25 -5.70
C MET A 66 17.22 5.47 -4.43
N TYR A 67 15.97 5.62 -3.99
CA TYR A 67 15.45 4.79 -2.92
C TYR A 67 15.42 3.32 -3.36
N ASP A 68 15.83 2.41 -2.49
CA ASP A 68 15.85 0.97 -2.75
C ASP A 68 14.90 0.17 -1.85
N ASP A 69 14.15 0.85 -0.97
CA ASP A 69 13.29 0.21 0.02
C ASP A 69 11.89 0.82 0.06
N LEU A 70 11.38 1.28 -1.08
CA LEU A 70 10.08 1.94 -1.13
C LEU A 70 8.92 0.95 -1.21
N LEU A 71 7.92 1.20 -0.37
CA LEU A 71 6.63 0.56 -0.43
C LEU A 71 5.62 1.57 -0.97
N VAL A 72 4.77 1.16 -1.91
CA VAL A 72 3.66 1.96 -2.42
C VAL A 72 2.37 1.41 -1.84
N ILE A 73 1.59 2.28 -1.19
CA ILE A 73 0.31 1.88 -0.59
C ILE A 73 -0.80 2.75 -1.19
N ARG A 74 -1.82 2.11 -1.76
CA ARG A 74 -2.94 2.82 -2.39
C ARG A 74 -3.77 3.55 -1.34
N THR A 75 -4.35 4.68 -1.75
CA THR A 75 -5.31 5.42 -0.93
C THR A 75 -6.64 5.52 -1.69
N ALA A 76 -7.73 5.76 -0.96
CA ALA A 76 -9.06 5.84 -1.57
C ALA A 76 -9.22 7.06 -2.47
N ASN A 77 -8.60 8.17 -2.09
CA ASN A 77 -8.76 9.46 -2.76
C ASN A 77 -7.60 10.39 -2.42
N ASP A 78 -7.61 11.58 -3.01
CA ASP A 78 -6.58 12.59 -2.80
C ASP A 78 -6.55 13.13 -1.37
N ASP A 79 -7.72 13.26 -0.74
CA ASP A 79 -7.80 13.77 0.64
C ASP A 79 -7.14 12.81 1.62
N ASP A 80 -7.36 11.50 1.48
CA ASP A 80 -6.71 10.49 2.32
C ASP A 80 -5.21 10.47 2.10
N LYS A 81 -4.76 10.60 0.85
CA LYS A 81 -3.34 10.70 0.51
C LYS A 81 -2.72 11.92 1.18
N ARG A 82 -3.37 13.07 1.06
CA ARG A 82 -2.86 14.31 1.64
C ARG A 82 -2.76 14.21 3.15
N ALA A 83 -3.76 13.63 3.81
CA ALA A 83 -3.76 13.46 5.26
C ALA A 83 -2.54 12.65 5.73
N LEU A 84 -2.19 11.59 5.01
CA LEU A 84 -1.03 10.77 5.36
C LEU A 84 0.29 11.51 5.11
N VAL A 85 0.39 12.22 3.99
CA VAL A 85 1.62 12.95 3.61
C VAL A 85 1.86 14.15 4.52
N GLU A 86 0.80 14.86 4.91
CA GLU A 86 0.90 16.03 5.77
C GLU A 86 1.04 15.69 7.25
N ALA A 87 0.72 14.46 7.64
CA ALA A 87 0.94 14.00 9.00
C ALA A 87 2.45 13.94 9.28
N ASP A 88 2.84 14.18 10.52
CA ASP A 88 4.23 14.13 10.94
C ASP A 88 4.69 12.68 11.10
N GLY A 89 4.89 11.99 9.98
CA GLY A 89 5.23 10.57 9.96
C GLY A 89 6.03 10.19 8.72
N PRO A 90 6.17 8.88 8.45
CA PRO A 90 7.07 8.40 7.40
C PRO A 90 6.49 8.42 5.99
N PHE A 91 5.19 8.72 5.83
CA PHE A 91 4.55 8.70 4.51
C PHE A 91 4.88 9.95 3.71
N PHE A 92 5.18 9.77 2.42
CA PHE A 92 5.51 10.87 1.53
C PHE A 92 5.03 10.59 0.11
N THR A 93 5.22 11.55 -0.77
CA THR A 93 4.90 11.39 -2.19
C THR A 93 6.03 12.02 -3.02
N ILE A 94 6.04 11.72 -4.31
CA ILE A 94 7.00 12.26 -5.26
C ILE A 94 6.25 12.87 -6.44
N PRO A 95 6.86 13.78 -7.22
CA PRO A 95 6.17 14.40 -8.37
C PRO A 95 5.62 13.38 -9.37
N HIS A 96 6.31 12.26 -9.58
CA HIS A 96 5.87 11.19 -10.46
C HIS A 96 4.50 10.61 -10.06
N PHE A 97 4.14 10.73 -8.78
CA PHE A 97 2.88 10.24 -8.24
C PHE A 97 1.80 11.30 -8.08
N ASN A 98 2.04 12.51 -8.60
CA ASN A 98 1.01 13.56 -8.59
C ASN A 98 -0.20 13.06 -9.38
N GLY A 99 -1.39 13.17 -8.78
CA GLY A 99 -2.62 12.67 -9.40
C GLY A 99 -2.85 11.17 -9.24
N TYR A 100 -1.91 10.46 -8.64
CA TYR A 100 -2.05 9.03 -8.37
C TYR A 100 -2.37 8.81 -6.88
N ASN A 101 -3.47 8.10 -6.60
CA ASN A 101 -3.94 7.90 -5.22
C ASN A 101 -3.14 6.81 -4.52
N ALA A 102 -1.93 7.15 -4.11
CA ALA A 102 -1.04 6.28 -3.36
C ALA A 102 -0.01 7.11 -2.60
N VAL A 103 0.50 6.55 -1.51
CA VAL A 103 1.61 7.13 -0.75
C VAL A 103 2.80 6.20 -0.81
N LEU A 104 3.98 6.75 -0.52
CA LEU A 104 5.21 6.00 -0.42
C LEU A 104 5.69 6.00 1.02
N VAL A 105 6.37 4.92 1.41
CA VAL A 105 7.03 4.81 2.70
C VAL A 105 8.26 3.93 2.54
N GLN A 106 9.36 4.32 3.21
CA GLN A 106 10.56 3.49 3.24
C GLN A 106 10.36 2.36 4.26
N LEU A 107 10.69 1.13 3.87
CA LEU A 107 10.63 -0.02 4.78
C LEU A 107 11.48 0.23 6.03
N SER A 108 12.61 0.89 5.87
CA SER A 108 13.51 1.25 6.98
C SER A 108 12.89 2.24 7.98
N ARG A 109 11.82 2.94 7.58
CA ARG A 109 11.17 3.94 8.44
C ARG A 109 9.80 3.50 8.97
N LEU A 110 9.39 2.27 8.69
CA LEU A 110 8.09 1.75 9.18
C LEU A 110 7.97 1.81 10.71
N GLY A 111 9.09 1.70 11.42
CA GLY A 111 9.10 1.77 12.88
C GLY A 111 8.70 3.12 13.46
N GLU A 112 8.53 4.16 12.63
CA GLU A 112 8.02 5.47 13.07
C GLU A 112 6.51 5.43 13.33
N ILE A 113 5.82 4.39 12.87
CA ILE A 113 4.40 4.16 13.19
C ILE A 113 4.26 2.81 13.88
N SER A 114 3.11 2.62 14.55
CA SER A 114 2.81 1.35 15.19
C SER A 114 2.33 0.31 14.16
N ARG A 115 2.42 -0.97 14.54
CA ARG A 115 1.86 -2.05 13.73
C ARG A 115 0.37 -1.83 13.47
N ASP A 116 -0.37 -1.35 14.47
CA ASP A 116 -1.80 -1.10 14.31
C ASP A 116 -2.10 0.02 13.32
N GLU A 117 -1.28 1.08 13.33
CA GLU A 117 -1.41 2.16 12.35
C GLU A 117 -1.09 1.65 10.93
N LEU A 118 -0.05 0.84 10.78
CA LEU A 118 0.28 0.24 9.49
C LEU A 118 -0.86 -0.65 9.01
N ALA A 119 -1.46 -1.45 9.91
CA ALA A 119 -2.60 -2.29 9.56
C ALA A 119 -3.80 -1.48 9.09
N GLU A 120 -4.07 -0.33 9.72
CA GLU A 120 -5.14 0.56 9.29
C GLU A 120 -4.89 1.11 7.88
N VAL A 121 -3.67 1.58 7.62
CA VAL A 121 -3.32 2.15 6.31
C VAL A 121 -3.43 1.09 5.22
N ILE A 122 -2.93 -0.10 5.46
CA ILE A 122 -3.00 -1.20 4.49
C ILE A 122 -4.46 -1.68 4.30
N THR A 123 -5.23 -1.79 5.38
CA THR A 123 -6.64 -2.18 5.28
C THR A 123 -7.44 -1.16 4.47
N ASP A 124 -7.18 0.13 4.67
CA ASP A 124 -7.83 1.18 3.89
C ASP A 124 -7.46 1.08 2.40
N ALA A 125 -6.21 0.71 2.09
CA ALA A 125 -5.77 0.48 0.71
C ALA A 125 -6.52 -0.71 0.10
N TRP A 126 -6.67 -1.79 0.86
CA TRP A 126 -7.45 -2.97 0.44
C TRP A 126 -8.91 -2.59 0.17
N CYS A 127 -9.53 -1.82 1.07
CA CYS A 127 -10.90 -1.34 0.90
C CYS A 127 -11.05 -0.48 -0.36
N ALA A 128 -10.04 0.30 -0.71
CA ALA A 128 -10.06 1.16 -1.89
C ALA A 128 -9.99 0.35 -3.20
N CYS A 129 -9.39 -0.84 -3.15
CA CYS A 129 -9.12 -1.65 -4.34
C CYS A 129 -10.02 -2.86 -4.49
N ALA A 130 -10.52 -3.42 -3.39
CA ALA A 130 -11.35 -4.62 -3.41
C ALA A 130 -12.75 -4.34 -3.97
N PRO A 131 -13.45 -5.36 -4.51
CA PRO A 131 -14.84 -5.21 -4.89
C PRO A 131 -15.71 -4.77 -3.72
N LYS A 132 -16.68 -3.91 -3.98
CA LYS A 132 -17.54 -3.34 -2.92
C LYS A 132 -18.26 -4.40 -2.10
N SER A 133 -18.71 -5.48 -2.71
CA SER A 133 -19.38 -6.58 -2.01
C SER A 133 -18.45 -7.26 -1.01
N LEU A 134 -17.19 -7.45 -1.39
CA LEU A 134 -16.18 -8.05 -0.52
C LEU A 134 -15.86 -7.14 0.66
N VAL A 135 -15.72 -5.85 0.40
CA VAL A 135 -15.49 -4.84 1.46
C VAL A 135 -16.65 -4.83 2.45
N LYS A 136 -17.88 -4.82 1.94
CA LYS A 136 -19.09 -4.82 2.77
C LYS A 136 -19.14 -6.04 3.69
N THR A 137 -18.87 -7.23 3.15
CA THR A 137 -18.85 -8.47 3.93
C THR A 137 -17.77 -8.40 5.03
N TYR A 138 -16.58 -7.94 4.67
CA TYR A 138 -15.46 -7.82 5.61
C TYR A 138 -15.81 -6.88 6.78
N LEU A 139 -16.36 -5.71 6.47
CA LEU A 139 -16.72 -4.72 7.51
C LEU A 139 -17.86 -5.21 8.38
N SER A 140 -18.83 -5.96 7.83
CA SER A 140 -19.93 -6.56 8.59
C SER A 140 -19.42 -7.61 9.57
N ASP A 141 -18.48 -8.45 9.15
CA ASP A 141 -17.93 -9.51 9.99
C ASP A 141 -17.08 -8.98 11.13
N ARG A 142 -16.52 -7.79 10.98
CA ARG A 142 -15.73 -7.14 12.04
C ARG A 142 -16.60 -6.46 13.07
N GLY A 143 -17.77 -6.12 12.69
CA GLY A 143 -18.67 -5.30 13.44
C GLY A 143 -19.35 -5.90 14.58
#